data_bdbd274619442360adb02590ab1922b2
#
_entry.id   bdbd274619442360adb02590ab1922b2
#
_cell.length_a   1.000
_cell.length_b   1.000
_cell.length_c   1.000
_cell.angle_alpha   90.00
_cell.angle_beta   90.00
_cell.angle_gamma   90.00
#
_symmetry.space_group_name_H-M   'P 1'
#
loop_
_entity.id
_entity.type
_entity.pdbx_description
1 polymer ?
#
loop_
_entity_poly.entity_id
_entity_poly.type
_entity_poly.pdbx_seq_one_letter_code
_entity_poly.pdbx_strand_id
1 'polypeptide(L)'
;MENIINALPYLWDGLQVTIYIFVIAIILGFIIGLIVALLRLSPFKVLNWIAKIFVDAIRGTPFIVQLFFIYFGLNSLEYFSMSNTTAGIVTVAINAGAYYSEIIRAGIQSIDRGQTEAARSLGLKSSQNMRYVVLPQAFRRMLPTITNQAIISLKDTSLLSVIGVADLTQRGKVQASATYDAFSIYLALGVVYFIVIYLLSMLSSFIERKFVMR
;
A
#
# COMPACT_ATOMS: atom_id res chain seq x y z
N MET A 1 -6.75 -33.36 -7.99
CA MET A 1 -7.44 -32.36 -8.86
C MET A 1 -8.82 -32.00 -8.34
N GLU A 2 -9.58 -32.97 -7.88
CA GLU A 2 -10.93 -32.73 -7.33
C GLU A 2 -10.96 -31.71 -6.18
N ASN A 3 -10.03 -31.83 -5.22
CA ASN A 3 -9.92 -30.88 -4.11
C ASN A 3 -9.63 -29.43 -4.55
N ILE A 4 -8.87 -29.24 -5.63
CA ILE A 4 -8.62 -27.90 -6.20
C ILE A 4 -9.92 -27.32 -6.78
N ILE A 5 -10.65 -28.12 -7.58
CA ILE A 5 -11.90 -27.68 -8.20
C ILE A 5 -12.92 -27.31 -7.14
N ASN A 6 -13.06 -28.12 -6.10
CA ASN A 6 -13.95 -27.87 -4.97
C ASN A 6 -13.54 -26.65 -4.12
N ALA A 7 -12.27 -26.31 -4.10
CA ALA A 7 -11.76 -25.13 -3.37
C ALA A 7 -11.95 -23.80 -4.17
N LEU A 8 -12.05 -23.83 -5.50
CA LEU A 8 -12.12 -22.64 -6.32
C LEU A 8 -13.21 -21.63 -5.90
N PRO A 9 -14.45 -22.02 -5.59
CA PRO A 9 -15.48 -21.07 -5.13
C PRO A 9 -15.07 -20.34 -3.86
N TYR A 10 -14.48 -21.06 -2.89
CA TYR A 10 -14.00 -20.48 -1.62
C TYR A 10 -12.82 -19.54 -1.81
N LEU A 11 -11.89 -19.91 -2.72
CA LEU A 11 -10.77 -19.04 -3.07
C LEU A 11 -11.26 -17.78 -3.79
N TRP A 12 -12.30 -17.89 -4.62
CA TRP A 12 -12.93 -16.74 -5.27
C TRP A 12 -13.55 -15.78 -4.27
N ASP A 13 -14.30 -16.28 -3.27
CA ASP A 13 -14.87 -15.47 -2.21
C ASP A 13 -13.77 -14.76 -1.42
N GLY A 14 -12.70 -15.48 -1.07
CA GLY A 14 -11.54 -14.89 -0.38
C GLY A 14 -10.82 -13.84 -1.23
N LEU A 15 -10.72 -14.04 -2.54
CA LEU A 15 -10.14 -13.07 -3.46
C LEU A 15 -10.94 -11.77 -3.49
N GLN A 16 -12.26 -11.84 -3.49
CA GLN A 16 -13.12 -10.65 -3.44
C GLN A 16 -12.84 -9.83 -2.17
N VAL A 17 -12.71 -10.48 -1.01
CA VAL A 17 -12.37 -9.82 0.26
C VAL A 17 -10.98 -9.20 0.19
N THR A 18 -9.99 -9.92 -0.37
CA THR A 18 -8.63 -9.41 -0.56
C THR A 18 -8.61 -8.13 -1.40
N ILE A 19 -9.30 -8.15 -2.56
CA ILE A 19 -9.37 -6.98 -3.46
C ILE A 19 -10.13 -5.82 -2.81
N TYR A 20 -11.23 -6.10 -2.12
CA TYR A 20 -11.99 -5.07 -1.38
C TYR A 20 -11.12 -4.35 -0.35
N ILE A 21 -10.42 -5.10 0.51
CA ILE A 21 -9.51 -4.52 1.52
C ILE A 21 -8.39 -3.76 0.84
N PHE A 22 -7.76 -4.34 -0.16
CA PHE A 22 -6.66 -3.73 -0.91
C PHE A 22 -7.05 -2.37 -1.50
N VAL A 23 -8.16 -2.30 -2.24
CA VAL A 23 -8.58 -1.06 -2.92
C VAL A 23 -8.84 0.06 -1.91
N ILE A 24 -9.58 -0.24 -0.84
CA ILE A 24 -9.86 0.78 0.19
C ILE A 24 -8.58 1.20 0.90
N ALA A 25 -7.76 0.24 1.30
CA ALA A 25 -6.53 0.53 2.03
C ALA A 25 -5.52 1.34 1.20
N ILE A 26 -5.39 1.07 -0.10
CA ILE A 26 -4.49 1.82 -0.99
C ILE A 26 -4.96 3.26 -1.19
N ILE A 27 -6.26 3.47 -1.37
CA ILE A 27 -6.82 4.83 -1.49
C ILE A 27 -6.56 5.62 -0.21
N LEU A 28 -6.90 5.05 0.95
CA LEU A 28 -6.65 5.68 2.25
C LEU A 28 -5.15 5.88 2.50
N GLY A 29 -4.34 4.89 2.19
CA GLY A 29 -2.89 4.95 2.32
C GLY A 29 -2.28 6.05 1.45
N PHE A 30 -2.75 6.22 0.22
CA PHE A 30 -2.27 7.31 -0.64
C PHE A 30 -2.64 8.69 -0.06
N ILE A 31 -3.85 8.85 0.48
CA ILE A 31 -4.28 10.10 1.14
C ILE A 31 -3.41 10.37 2.38
N ILE A 32 -3.21 9.38 3.24
CA ILE A 32 -2.32 9.50 4.42
C ILE A 32 -0.91 9.86 3.95
N GLY A 33 -0.38 9.15 2.95
CA GLY A 33 0.95 9.38 2.41
C GLY A 33 1.14 10.78 1.86
N LEU A 34 0.14 11.32 1.16
CA LEU A 34 0.16 12.69 0.65
C LEU A 34 0.20 13.71 1.79
N ILE A 35 -0.67 13.55 2.79
CA ILE A 35 -0.72 14.44 3.96
C ILE A 35 0.64 14.41 4.69
N VAL A 36 1.15 13.22 4.99
CA VAL A 36 2.43 13.06 5.70
C VAL A 36 3.59 13.60 4.89
N ALA A 37 3.61 13.42 3.56
CA ALA A 37 4.63 14.01 2.68
C ALA A 37 4.62 15.53 2.72
N LEU A 38 3.43 16.15 2.68
CA LEU A 38 3.30 17.61 2.79
C LEU A 38 3.80 18.13 4.14
N LEU A 39 3.51 17.43 5.25
CA LEU A 39 4.05 17.76 6.57
C LEU A 39 5.57 17.62 6.61
N ARG A 40 6.14 16.61 5.97
CA ARG A 40 7.61 16.41 5.85
C ARG A 40 8.32 17.43 4.98
N LEU A 41 7.62 18.03 4.03
CA LEU A 41 8.14 19.11 3.18
C LEU A 41 7.86 20.51 3.75
N SER A 42 7.12 20.59 4.85
CA SER A 42 6.77 21.85 5.52
C SER A 42 8.02 22.55 6.08
N PRO A 43 8.08 23.89 6.03
CA PRO A 43 9.14 24.67 6.68
C PRO A 43 9.03 24.63 8.22
N PHE A 44 7.89 24.24 8.78
CA PHE A 44 7.68 24.15 10.22
C PHE A 44 8.36 22.89 10.80
N LYS A 45 9.47 23.08 11.52
CA LYS A 45 10.30 22.00 12.06
C LYS A 45 9.51 20.99 12.90
N VAL A 46 8.53 21.45 13.70
CA VAL A 46 7.71 20.59 14.56
C VAL A 46 6.87 19.62 13.73
N LEU A 47 6.18 20.13 12.69
CA LEU A 47 5.37 19.29 11.81
C LEU A 47 6.23 18.26 11.05
N ASN A 48 7.37 18.71 10.55
CA ASN A 48 8.32 17.82 9.89
C ASN A 48 8.82 16.71 10.85
N TRP A 49 9.15 17.06 12.09
CA TRP A 49 9.65 16.11 13.08
C TRP A 49 8.59 15.07 13.46
N ILE A 50 7.34 15.48 13.72
CA ILE A 50 6.22 14.57 14.02
C ILE A 50 6.00 13.60 12.86
N ALA A 51 5.91 14.12 11.63
CA ALA A 51 5.74 13.30 10.44
C ALA A 51 6.91 12.34 10.21
N LYS A 52 8.14 12.77 10.53
CA LYS A 52 9.34 11.92 10.46
C LYS A 52 9.24 10.76 11.45
N ILE A 53 8.90 11.02 12.71
CA ILE A 53 8.73 9.97 13.74
C ILE A 53 7.70 8.95 13.29
N PHE A 54 6.54 9.40 12.79
CA PHE A 54 5.51 8.52 12.26
C PHE A 54 6.06 7.59 11.17
N VAL A 55 6.74 8.15 10.18
CA VAL A 55 7.31 7.37 9.06
C VAL A 55 8.36 6.39 9.55
N ASP A 56 9.28 6.85 10.40
CA ASP A 56 10.37 6.04 10.93
C ASP A 56 9.82 4.89 11.81
N ALA A 57 8.80 5.13 12.62
CA ALA A 57 8.16 4.12 13.46
C ALA A 57 7.47 3.04 12.62
N ILE A 58 6.68 3.45 11.61
CA ILE A 58 5.95 2.49 10.76
C ILE A 58 6.91 1.70 9.87
N ARG A 59 7.90 2.34 9.26
CA ARG A 59 8.87 1.65 8.40
C ARG A 59 9.94 0.88 9.18
N GLY A 60 10.14 1.22 10.45
CA GLY A 60 11.09 0.54 11.34
C GLY A 60 10.51 -0.64 12.11
N THR A 61 9.22 -0.95 11.96
CA THR A 61 8.55 -2.06 12.65
C THR A 61 7.94 -3.06 11.65
N PRO A 62 7.91 -4.37 11.97
CA PRO A 62 7.29 -5.37 11.12
C PRO A 62 5.78 -5.13 10.95
N PHE A 63 5.26 -5.32 9.73
CA PHE A 63 3.83 -5.19 9.44
C PHE A 63 2.94 -6.02 10.39
N ILE A 64 3.33 -7.26 10.67
CA ILE A 64 2.56 -8.15 11.55
C ILE A 64 2.43 -7.61 12.98
N VAL A 65 3.46 -6.91 13.48
CA VAL A 65 3.44 -6.28 14.81
C VAL A 65 2.48 -5.10 14.82
N GLN A 66 2.45 -4.31 13.75
CA GLN A 66 1.50 -3.21 13.57
C GLN A 66 0.06 -3.73 13.54
N LEU A 67 -0.17 -4.84 12.80
CA LEU A 67 -1.47 -5.52 12.74
C LEU A 67 -1.95 -5.98 14.13
N PHE A 68 -1.07 -6.63 14.89
CA PHE A 68 -1.40 -7.07 16.24
C PHE A 68 -1.67 -5.92 17.20
N PHE A 69 -0.89 -4.85 17.12
CA PHE A 69 -1.11 -3.66 17.92
C PHE A 69 -2.46 -3.01 17.61
N ILE A 70 -2.81 -2.86 16.33
CA ILE A 70 -4.07 -2.24 15.91
C ILE A 70 -5.26 -3.14 16.26
N TYR A 71 -5.18 -4.44 16.01
CA TYR A 71 -6.30 -5.33 16.24
C TYR A 71 -6.44 -5.73 17.71
N PHE A 72 -5.39 -6.28 18.33
CA PHE A 72 -5.47 -6.74 19.71
C PHE A 72 -5.19 -5.61 20.70
N GLY A 73 -4.19 -4.75 20.41
CA GLY A 73 -3.79 -3.69 21.32
C GLY A 73 -4.87 -2.62 21.49
N LEU A 74 -5.41 -2.08 20.39
CA LEU A 74 -6.44 -1.05 20.47
C LEU A 74 -7.78 -1.62 20.93
N ASN A 75 -8.18 -2.83 20.47
CA ASN A 75 -9.43 -3.46 20.94
C ASN A 75 -9.42 -3.88 22.41
N SER A 76 -8.26 -3.91 23.08
CA SER A 76 -8.21 -4.10 24.52
C SER A 76 -8.60 -2.84 25.33
N LEU A 77 -8.68 -1.69 24.66
CA LEU A 77 -9.14 -0.45 25.28
C LEU A 77 -10.67 -0.38 25.20
N GLU A 78 -11.33 -0.02 26.31
CA GLU A 78 -12.80 -0.02 26.44
C GLU A 78 -13.52 0.83 25.38
N TYR A 79 -12.84 1.84 24.83
CA TYR A 79 -13.41 2.78 23.87
C TYR A 79 -13.23 2.37 22.41
N PHE A 80 -12.51 1.28 22.13
CA PHE A 80 -12.23 0.81 20.75
C PHE A 80 -12.88 -0.55 20.53
N SER A 81 -13.66 -0.65 19.45
CA SER A 81 -14.20 -1.92 18.98
C SER A 81 -14.13 -1.94 17.45
N MET A 82 -13.07 -2.56 16.93
CA MET A 82 -12.88 -2.71 15.49
C MET A 82 -13.05 -4.18 15.07
N SER A 83 -13.77 -4.40 13.97
CA SER A 83 -13.78 -5.70 13.32
C SER A 83 -12.38 -6.04 12.77
N ASN A 84 -12.09 -7.33 12.60
CA ASN A 84 -10.83 -7.79 11.99
C ASN A 84 -10.60 -7.19 10.58
N THR A 85 -11.67 -7.08 9.77
CA THR A 85 -11.60 -6.46 8.44
C THR A 85 -11.24 -4.97 8.54
N THR A 86 -11.87 -4.22 9.44
CA THR A 86 -11.56 -2.80 9.66
C THR A 86 -10.12 -2.61 10.14
N ALA A 87 -9.69 -3.41 11.12
CA ALA A 87 -8.31 -3.37 11.62
C ALA A 87 -7.30 -3.69 10.49
N GLY A 88 -7.62 -4.66 9.62
CA GLY A 88 -6.83 -4.97 8.44
C GLY A 88 -6.71 -3.80 7.47
N ILE A 89 -7.82 -3.16 7.11
CA ILE A 89 -7.83 -1.98 6.22
C ILE A 89 -6.99 -0.85 6.82
N VAL A 90 -7.18 -0.54 8.11
CA VAL A 90 -6.45 0.52 8.80
C VAL A 90 -4.95 0.23 8.84
N THR A 91 -4.56 -1.01 9.15
CA THR A 91 -3.15 -1.40 9.21
C THR A 91 -2.48 -1.26 7.84
N VAL A 92 -3.08 -1.82 6.80
CA VAL A 92 -2.54 -1.71 5.42
C VAL A 92 -2.48 -0.25 4.99
N ALA A 93 -3.50 0.55 5.28
CA ALA A 93 -3.55 1.97 4.91
C ALA A 93 -2.46 2.80 5.62
N ILE A 94 -2.25 2.61 6.93
CA ILE A 94 -1.22 3.30 7.69
C ILE A 94 0.18 2.90 7.19
N ASN A 95 0.40 1.60 7.00
CA ASN A 95 1.67 1.09 6.49
C ASN A 95 1.97 1.63 5.08
N ALA A 96 1.06 1.46 4.13
CA ALA A 96 1.19 1.99 2.78
C ALA A 96 1.38 3.52 2.79
N GLY A 97 0.68 4.24 3.67
CA GLY A 97 0.77 5.69 3.81
C GLY A 97 2.17 6.16 4.20
N ALA A 98 2.82 5.47 5.13
CA ALA A 98 4.21 5.79 5.50
C ALA A 98 5.17 5.60 4.32
N TYR A 99 5.03 4.52 3.54
CA TYR A 99 5.84 4.30 2.35
C TYR A 99 5.53 5.31 1.23
N TYR A 100 4.24 5.60 0.95
CA TYR A 100 3.86 6.61 -0.04
C TYR A 100 4.38 8.00 0.33
N SER A 101 4.38 8.37 1.60
CA SER A 101 4.90 9.65 2.02
C SER A 101 6.37 9.82 1.67
N GLU A 102 7.17 8.78 1.86
CA GLU A 102 8.59 8.79 1.52
C GLU A 102 8.82 8.77 0.01
N ILE A 103 8.03 8.00 -0.74
CA ILE A 103 8.08 7.99 -2.21
C ILE A 103 7.77 9.38 -2.77
N ILE A 104 6.72 10.05 -2.27
CA ILE A 104 6.33 11.40 -2.71
C ILE A 104 7.43 12.40 -2.36
N ARG A 105 7.94 12.37 -1.12
CA ARG A 105 9.02 13.26 -0.67
C ARG A 105 10.27 13.08 -1.52
N ALA A 106 10.71 11.84 -1.72
CA ALA A 106 11.89 11.52 -2.51
C ALA A 106 11.71 11.92 -3.98
N GLY A 107 10.53 11.69 -4.55
CA GLY A 107 10.19 12.09 -5.91
C GLY A 107 10.28 13.60 -6.13
N ILE A 108 9.76 14.40 -5.21
CA ILE A 108 9.85 15.87 -5.27
C ILE A 108 11.31 16.33 -5.11
N GLN A 109 12.04 15.74 -4.17
CA GLN A 109 13.45 16.10 -3.92
C GLN A 109 14.43 15.61 -5.00
N SER A 110 14.02 14.67 -5.83
CA SER A 110 14.83 14.16 -6.95
C SER A 110 14.93 15.12 -8.14
N ILE A 111 14.09 16.16 -8.16
CA ILE A 111 14.10 17.13 -9.26
C ILE A 111 15.32 18.05 -9.10
N ASP A 112 16.07 18.19 -10.18
CA ASP A 112 17.27 19.01 -10.23
C ASP A 112 17.02 20.47 -9.79
N ARG A 113 17.90 21.02 -8.96
CA ARG A 113 17.76 22.40 -8.47
C ARG A 113 17.81 23.43 -9.58
N GLY A 114 18.53 23.15 -10.65
CA GLY A 114 18.59 24.01 -11.82
C GLY A 114 17.23 24.24 -12.47
N GLN A 115 16.30 23.26 -12.38
CA GLN A 115 14.90 23.44 -12.84
C GLN A 115 14.20 24.55 -12.03
N THR A 116 14.41 24.56 -10.72
CA THR A 116 13.84 25.58 -9.85
C THR A 116 14.50 26.94 -10.04
N GLU A 117 15.81 26.97 -10.26
CA GLU A 117 16.57 28.21 -10.54
C GLU A 117 16.15 28.83 -11.86
N ALA A 118 16.06 28.02 -12.93
CA ALA A 118 15.57 28.47 -14.23
C ALA A 118 14.15 29.02 -14.17
N ALA A 119 13.25 28.32 -13.46
CA ALA A 119 11.88 28.78 -13.27
C ALA A 119 11.80 30.13 -12.54
N ARG A 120 12.65 30.33 -11.52
CA ARG A 120 12.75 31.61 -10.79
C ARG A 120 13.31 32.74 -11.67
N SER A 121 14.30 32.44 -12.50
CA SER A 121 14.85 33.39 -13.45
C SER A 121 13.83 33.87 -14.48
N LEU A 122 12.82 33.05 -14.80
CA LEU A 122 11.66 33.38 -15.61
C LEU A 122 10.54 34.10 -14.83
N GLY A 123 10.78 34.46 -13.56
CA GLY A 123 9.79 35.20 -12.74
C GLY A 123 8.71 34.33 -12.11
N LEU A 124 8.79 33.01 -12.16
CA LEU A 124 7.80 32.14 -11.54
C LEU A 124 7.86 32.19 -9.99
N LYS A 125 6.72 32.39 -9.34
CA LYS A 125 6.59 32.27 -7.89
C LYS A 125 6.81 30.81 -7.45
N SER A 126 7.19 30.60 -6.20
CA SER A 126 7.46 29.24 -5.66
C SER A 126 6.30 28.27 -5.85
N SER A 127 5.05 28.71 -5.69
CA SER A 127 3.86 27.88 -5.93
C SER A 127 3.68 27.52 -7.41
N GLN A 128 3.97 28.47 -8.32
CA GLN A 128 3.94 28.24 -9.76
C GLN A 128 5.04 27.28 -10.20
N ASN A 129 6.28 27.47 -9.69
CA ASN A 129 7.37 26.52 -9.91
C ASN A 129 6.99 25.12 -9.43
N MET A 130 6.46 24.99 -8.22
CA MET A 130 6.03 23.68 -7.70
C MET A 130 4.99 23.04 -8.63
N ARG A 131 3.94 23.78 -9.01
CA ARG A 131 2.80 23.28 -9.79
C ARG A 131 3.15 22.96 -11.23
N TYR A 132 3.93 23.82 -11.91
CA TYR A 132 4.14 23.71 -13.34
C TYR A 132 5.45 23.07 -13.74
N VAL A 133 6.46 23.06 -12.87
CA VAL A 133 7.79 22.54 -13.18
C VAL A 133 8.11 21.28 -12.34
N VAL A 134 8.02 21.36 -11.01
CA VAL A 134 8.47 20.31 -10.11
C VAL A 134 7.48 19.14 -10.08
N LEU A 135 6.20 19.39 -9.77
CA LEU A 135 5.21 18.31 -9.58
C LEU A 135 5.00 17.42 -10.82
N PRO A 136 4.90 17.96 -12.07
CA PRO A 136 4.72 17.10 -13.23
C PRO A 136 5.91 16.17 -13.47
N GLN A 137 7.13 16.65 -13.22
CA GLN A 137 8.34 15.84 -13.35
C GLN A 137 8.45 14.82 -12.21
N ALA A 138 8.21 15.26 -10.96
CA ALA A 138 8.23 14.40 -9.79
C ALA A 138 7.21 13.26 -9.92
N PHE A 139 5.97 13.56 -10.36
CA PHE A 139 4.94 12.56 -10.56
C PHE A 139 5.37 11.45 -11.52
N ARG A 140 5.97 11.83 -12.65
CA ARG A 140 6.50 10.84 -13.60
C ARG A 140 7.57 9.95 -12.98
N ARG A 141 8.48 10.52 -12.17
CA ARG A 141 9.58 9.76 -11.53
C ARG A 141 9.10 8.84 -10.42
N MET A 142 8.08 9.23 -9.65
CA MET A 142 7.59 8.42 -8.54
C MET A 142 6.54 7.38 -8.93
N LEU A 143 5.91 7.51 -10.10
CA LEU A 143 4.83 6.63 -10.55
C LEU A 143 5.21 5.14 -10.51
N PRO A 144 6.38 4.69 -11.03
CA PRO A 144 6.79 3.28 -10.93
C PRO A 144 6.91 2.79 -9.49
N THR A 145 7.41 3.63 -8.60
CA THR A 145 7.58 3.25 -7.19
C THR A 145 6.23 3.22 -6.46
N ILE A 146 5.29 4.11 -6.80
CA ILE A 146 3.92 4.11 -6.26
C ILE A 146 3.20 2.82 -6.66
N THR A 147 3.26 2.43 -7.92
CA THR A 147 2.60 1.21 -8.40
C THR A 147 3.25 -0.05 -7.83
N ASN A 148 4.57 -0.09 -7.69
CA ASN A 148 5.25 -1.18 -7.02
C ASN A 148 4.87 -1.29 -5.53
N GLN A 149 4.71 -0.17 -4.82
CA GLN A 149 4.24 -0.18 -3.43
C GLN A 149 2.82 -0.73 -3.31
N ALA A 150 1.94 -0.46 -4.27
CA ALA A 150 0.61 -1.05 -4.29
C ALA A 150 0.67 -2.58 -4.42
N ILE A 151 1.57 -3.12 -5.27
CA ILE A 151 1.78 -4.56 -5.40
C ILE A 151 2.29 -5.18 -4.09
N ILE A 152 3.20 -4.51 -3.40
CA ILE A 152 3.70 -4.95 -2.08
C ILE A 152 2.53 -4.99 -1.09
N SER A 153 1.74 -3.93 -1.01
CA SER A 153 0.60 -3.86 -0.09
C SER A 153 -0.46 -4.93 -0.38
N LEU A 154 -0.67 -5.31 -1.65
CA LEU A 154 -1.56 -6.43 -1.99
C LEU A 154 -1.04 -7.75 -1.41
N LYS A 155 0.27 -8.00 -1.48
CA LYS A 155 0.86 -9.20 -0.88
C LYS A 155 0.74 -9.20 0.65
N ASP A 156 0.90 -8.04 1.28
CA ASP A 156 0.80 -7.88 2.74
C ASP A 156 -0.62 -8.17 3.25
N THR A 157 -1.67 -8.02 2.41
CA THR A 157 -3.04 -8.42 2.81
C THR A 157 -3.12 -9.89 3.22
N SER A 158 -2.27 -10.77 2.70
CA SER A 158 -2.22 -12.19 3.08
C SER A 158 -1.95 -12.42 4.58
N LEU A 159 -1.26 -11.48 5.22
CA LEU A 159 -0.98 -11.52 6.66
C LEU A 159 -2.23 -11.25 7.51
N LEU A 160 -3.29 -10.66 6.95
CA LEU A 160 -4.55 -10.41 7.65
C LEU A 160 -5.27 -11.69 8.06
N SER A 161 -4.95 -12.80 7.38
CA SER A 161 -5.43 -14.14 7.74
C SER A 161 -5.10 -14.54 9.19
N VAL A 162 -4.04 -13.96 9.79
CA VAL A 162 -3.62 -14.27 11.16
C VAL A 162 -4.62 -13.74 12.21
N ILE A 163 -5.32 -12.67 11.90
CA ILE A 163 -6.39 -12.13 12.75
C ILE A 163 -7.80 -12.59 12.32
N GLY A 164 -7.88 -13.62 11.48
CA GLY A 164 -9.12 -14.24 11.05
C GLY A 164 -9.91 -13.45 9.99
N VAL A 165 -9.29 -12.53 9.26
CA VAL A 165 -9.92 -11.93 8.08
C VAL A 165 -10.13 -13.01 7.04
N ALA A 166 -11.35 -13.12 6.50
CA ALA A 166 -11.72 -14.15 5.53
C ALA A 166 -11.20 -13.84 4.11
N ASP A 167 -9.93 -13.43 4.02
CA ASP A 167 -9.22 -13.14 2.79
C ASP A 167 -8.87 -14.42 2.00
N LEU A 168 -8.24 -14.26 0.85
CA LEU A 168 -7.82 -15.36 -0.01
C LEU A 168 -6.93 -16.38 0.75
N THR A 169 -6.01 -15.93 1.58
CA THR A 169 -5.11 -16.79 2.36
C THR A 169 -5.87 -17.57 3.43
N GLN A 170 -6.78 -16.92 4.16
CA GLN A 170 -7.57 -17.59 5.20
C GLN A 170 -8.50 -18.63 4.60
N ARG A 171 -9.15 -18.33 3.48
CA ARG A 171 -9.98 -19.30 2.77
C ARG A 171 -9.16 -20.52 2.31
N GLY A 172 -7.95 -20.29 1.78
CA GLY A 172 -7.03 -21.37 1.45
C GLY A 172 -6.64 -22.22 2.67
N LYS A 173 -6.31 -21.59 3.81
CA LYS A 173 -6.00 -22.32 5.06
C LYS A 173 -7.15 -23.20 5.54
N VAL A 174 -8.38 -22.67 5.51
CA VAL A 174 -9.58 -23.44 5.91
C VAL A 174 -9.77 -24.64 4.99
N GLN A 175 -9.63 -24.47 3.67
CA GLN A 175 -9.77 -25.58 2.72
C GLN A 175 -8.65 -26.62 2.87
N ALA A 176 -7.40 -26.20 3.06
CA ALA A 176 -6.29 -27.12 3.31
C ALA A 176 -6.50 -27.97 4.57
N SER A 177 -7.05 -27.36 5.64
CA SER A 177 -7.38 -28.07 6.87
C SER A 177 -8.57 -29.03 6.70
N ALA A 178 -9.58 -28.63 5.95
CA ALA A 178 -10.80 -29.45 5.73
C ALA A 178 -10.54 -30.65 4.84
N THR A 179 -9.66 -30.53 3.84
CA THR A 179 -9.36 -31.59 2.86
C THR A 179 -8.14 -32.44 3.22
N TYR A 180 -7.35 -32.02 4.21
CA TYR A 180 -6.03 -32.59 4.53
C TYR A 180 -5.06 -32.63 3.34
N ASP A 181 -5.32 -31.82 2.28
CA ASP A 181 -4.51 -31.72 1.07
C ASP A 181 -3.85 -30.34 0.98
N ALA A 182 -2.92 -30.10 1.90
CA ALA A 182 -2.22 -28.81 1.99
C ALA A 182 -1.44 -28.47 0.71
N PHE A 183 -0.80 -29.48 0.08
CA PHE A 183 0.01 -29.23 -1.10
C PHE A 183 -0.83 -28.67 -2.27
N SER A 184 -1.90 -29.35 -2.64
CA SER A 184 -2.73 -28.93 -3.77
C SER A 184 -3.41 -27.60 -3.53
N ILE A 185 -3.91 -27.37 -2.30
CA ILE A 185 -4.61 -26.13 -1.96
C ILE A 185 -3.64 -24.92 -1.92
N TYR A 186 -2.46 -25.08 -1.29
CA TYR A 186 -1.49 -23.97 -1.28
C TYR A 186 -0.87 -23.72 -2.66
N LEU A 187 -0.74 -24.74 -3.50
CA LEU A 187 -0.35 -24.53 -4.89
C LEU A 187 -1.39 -23.72 -5.64
N ALA A 188 -2.68 -24.08 -5.52
CA ALA A 188 -3.78 -23.32 -6.13
C ALA A 188 -3.83 -21.88 -5.60
N LEU A 189 -3.68 -21.68 -4.30
CA LEU A 189 -3.57 -20.37 -3.66
C LEU A 189 -2.44 -19.53 -4.27
N GLY A 190 -1.26 -20.11 -4.40
CA GLY A 190 -0.09 -19.47 -5.02
C GLY A 190 -0.35 -19.07 -6.47
N VAL A 191 -1.02 -19.93 -7.25
CA VAL A 191 -1.38 -19.64 -8.64
C VAL A 191 -2.37 -18.47 -8.71
N VAL A 192 -3.38 -18.41 -7.84
CA VAL A 192 -4.35 -17.30 -7.80
C VAL A 192 -3.63 -15.99 -7.46
N TYR A 193 -2.79 -15.95 -6.42
CA TYR A 193 -1.98 -14.77 -6.10
C TYR A 193 -1.08 -14.37 -7.28
N PHE A 194 -0.41 -15.33 -7.90
CA PHE A 194 0.46 -15.04 -9.06
C PHE A 194 -0.31 -14.37 -10.19
N ILE A 195 -1.50 -14.88 -10.55
CA ILE A 195 -2.34 -14.30 -11.60
C ILE A 195 -2.72 -12.86 -11.26
N VAL A 196 -3.22 -12.62 -10.05
CA VAL A 196 -3.67 -11.29 -9.61
C VAL A 196 -2.51 -10.29 -9.60
N ILE A 197 -1.37 -10.68 -9.04
CA ILE A 197 -0.16 -9.85 -8.97
C ILE A 197 0.39 -9.58 -10.36
N TYR A 198 0.37 -10.58 -11.25
CA TYR A 198 0.81 -10.44 -12.62
C TYR A 198 -0.07 -9.45 -13.41
N LEU A 199 -1.39 -9.55 -13.27
CA LEU A 199 -2.34 -8.60 -13.87
C LEU A 199 -2.12 -7.17 -13.36
N LEU A 200 -1.91 -7.01 -12.05
CA LEU A 200 -1.61 -5.71 -11.47
C LEU A 200 -0.26 -5.16 -11.96
N SER A 201 0.75 -6.01 -12.12
CA SER A 201 2.06 -5.63 -12.69
C SER A 201 1.96 -5.22 -14.16
N MET A 202 1.14 -5.91 -14.96
CA MET A 202 0.88 -5.51 -16.34
C MET A 202 0.19 -4.14 -16.40
N LEU A 203 -0.80 -3.89 -15.55
CA LEU A 203 -1.46 -2.59 -15.44
C LEU A 203 -0.46 -1.50 -15.04
N SER A 204 0.40 -1.76 -14.06
CA SER A 204 1.50 -0.87 -13.66
C SER A 204 2.38 -0.51 -14.85
N SER A 205 2.88 -1.50 -15.56
CA SER A 205 3.76 -1.31 -16.74
C SER A 205 3.06 -0.52 -17.85
N PHE A 206 1.76 -0.74 -18.05
CA PHE A 206 0.98 0.03 -19.03
C PHE A 206 0.90 1.51 -18.65
N ILE A 207 0.60 1.80 -17.37
CA ILE A 207 0.54 3.16 -16.83
C ILE A 207 1.91 3.84 -16.96
N GLU A 208 2.99 3.14 -16.60
CA GLU A 208 4.35 3.65 -16.70
C GLU A 208 4.73 4.03 -18.14
N ARG A 209 4.48 3.14 -19.12
CA ARG A 209 4.74 3.43 -20.53
C ARG A 209 4.00 4.65 -21.04
N LYS A 210 2.75 4.85 -20.59
CA LYS A 210 1.91 5.97 -21.01
C LYS A 210 2.35 7.31 -20.42
N PHE A 211 2.82 7.34 -19.17
CA PHE A 211 3.07 8.58 -18.43
C PHE A 211 4.54 8.90 -18.19
N VAL A 212 5.44 7.91 -18.24
CA VAL A 212 6.88 8.09 -17.95
C VAL A 212 7.70 8.16 -19.24
N MET A 213 7.36 7.37 -20.26
CA MET A 213 8.14 7.27 -21.50
C MET A 213 7.74 8.29 -22.58
N ARG A 214 6.90 9.26 -22.27
CA ARG A 214 6.65 10.44 -23.09
C ARG A 214 7.25 11.66 -22.38
#